data_5e04182c2f8beec4f8aad6f9d52aa671
#
_entry.id   5e04182c2f8beec4f8aad6f9d52aa671
#
_cell.length_a   1.000
_cell.length_b   1.000
_cell.length_c   1.000
_cell.angle_alpha   90.00
_cell.angle_beta   90.00
_cell.angle_gamma   90.00
#
_symmetry.space_group_name_H-M   'P 1'
#
loop_
_entity.id
_entity.type
_entity.pdbx_description
1 polymer ?
#
loop_
_entity_poly.entity_id
_entity_poly.type
_entity_poly.pdbx_seq_one_letter_code
_entity_poly.pdbx_strand_id
1 'polypeptide(L)'
;MSSPRRSDRRSGPLNHVRAGEGPPLLLLHSLGGSLIQWSPVMDLLAAEHEVVAVDMPGFGESPELPSGVEPRAANLATAALDFYDSLGIDGKPAVSGISLGGWTAIECARQGGASAVVALCPAGFWRRSPESSNHTVARARRGGRAVKRLFRPIMSTAGGRRRALGRFIYRAERLSPGEAEAIAKAYVTAPAYEEASTLMRAGRVEDLKGIKTPITLAWAEHDTLVRNRPLPDKVLPKRVQQVELPGCGHVPTWDDPELVARVILAGARRKR
;
A
#
# COMPACT_ATOMS: atom_id res chain seq x y z
N MET A 1 1.85 -21.59 -29.29
CA MET A 1 1.51 -21.77 -27.87
C MET A 1 0.66 -20.55 -27.48
N SER A 2 -0.65 -20.73 -27.34
CA SER A 2 -1.57 -19.64 -26.96
C SER A 2 -1.40 -19.32 -25.49
N SER A 3 -1.16 -18.04 -25.16
CA SER A 3 -1.17 -17.55 -23.77
C SER A 3 -2.50 -17.95 -23.11
N PRO A 4 -2.47 -18.43 -21.84
CA PRO A 4 -3.69 -18.75 -21.12
C PRO A 4 -4.56 -17.50 -21.00
N ARG A 5 -5.86 -17.66 -21.31
CA ARG A 5 -6.84 -16.58 -21.22
C ARG A 5 -6.88 -16.03 -19.78
N ARG A 6 -6.99 -14.71 -19.65
CA ARG A 6 -7.06 -13.96 -18.37
C ARG A 6 -8.08 -14.53 -17.37
N SER A 7 -9.10 -15.23 -17.85
CA SER A 7 -10.20 -15.81 -17.06
C SER A 7 -9.81 -16.95 -16.10
N ASP A 8 -8.68 -17.63 -16.32
CA ASP A 8 -8.33 -18.84 -15.56
C ASP A 8 -7.50 -18.57 -14.29
N ARG A 9 -7.20 -17.28 -13.98
CA ARG A 9 -6.35 -16.85 -12.87
C ARG A 9 -7.02 -15.87 -11.91
N ARG A 10 -8.35 -15.79 -11.89
CA ARG A 10 -9.05 -14.84 -11.01
C ARG A 10 -8.88 -15.25 -9.56
N SER A 11 -8.27 -14.39 -8.74
CA SER A 11 -8.43 -14.43 -7.29
C SER A 11 -9.92 -14.27 -6.98
N GLY A 12 -10.38 -14.89 -5.88
CA GLY A 12 -11.75 -14.68 -5.39
C GLY A 12 -12.02 -13.20 -5.08
N PRO A 13 -13.28 -12.84 -4.71
CA PRO A 13 -13.62 -11.47 -4.40
C PRO A 13 -12.74 -10.96 -3.25
N LEU A 14 -12.12 -9.78 -3.45
CA LEU A 14 -11.32 -9.15 -2.41
C LEU A 14 -12.23 -8.44 -1.39
N ASN A 15 -11.85 -8.50 -0.13
CA ASN A 15 -12.47 -7.66 0.90
C ASN A 15 -12.19 -6.19 0.60
N HIS A 16 -13.24 -5.35 0.62
CA HIS A 16 -13.12 -3.95 0.24
C HIS A 16 -14.17 -3.07 0.92
N VAL A 17 -13.88 -1.78 0.91
CA VAL A 17 -14.83 -0.71 1.23
C VAL A 17 -14.94 0.20 0.02
N ARG A 18 -16.17 0.58 -0.34
CA ARG A 18 -16.47 1.52 -1.42
C ARG A 18 -17.22 2.71 -0.84
N ALA A 19 -16.82 3.94 -1.21
CA ALA A 19 -17.42 5.17 -0.74
C ALA A 19 -17.29 6.29 -1.77
N GLY A 20 -18.23 7.24 -1.76
CA GLY A 20 -18.24 8.40 -2.65
C GLY A 20 -18.72 8.08 -4.06
N GLU A 21 -18.74 9.13 -4.88
CA GLU A 21 -19.11 9.10 -6.29
C GLU A 21 -18.10 9.93 -7.10
N GLY A 22 -17.99 9.70 -8.40
CA GLY A 22 -17.12 10.48 -9.29
C GLY A 22 -16.00 9.66 -9.93
N PRO A 23 -14.87 10.28 -10.29
CA PRO A 23 -13.77 9.54 -10.92
C PRO A 23 -13.24 8.42 -10.01
N PRO A 24 -12.97 7.22 -10.53
CA PRO A 24 -12.60 6.09 -9.71
C PRO A 24 -11.18 6.19 -9.14
N LEU A 25 -11.05 5.80 -7.86
CA LEU A 25 -9.78 5.76 -7.10
C LEU A 25 -9.64 4.44 -6.36
N LEU A 26 -8.61 3.65 -6.70
CA LEU A 26 -8.28 2.39 -6.05
C LEU A 26 -7.16 2.59 -5.04
N LEU A 27 -7.32 2.06 -3.81
CA LEU A 27 -6.38 2.22 -2.71
C LEU A 27 -5.78 0.88 -2.28
N LEU A 28 -4.44 0.80 -2.25
CA LEU A 28 -3.66 -0.40 -1.97
C LEU A 28 -2.77 -0.20 -0.71
N HIS A 29 -2.99 -0.99 0.33
CA HIS A 29 -2.29 -0.88 1.62
C HIS A 29 -0.83 -1.36 1.57
N SER A 30 -0.07 -1.14 2.64
CA SER A 30 1.32 -1.57 2.79
C SER A 30 1.44 -3.08 3.09
N LEU A 31 2.67 -3.62 3.00
CA LEU A 31 2.99 -4.99 3.43
C LEU A 31 2.55 -5.23 4.88
N GLY A 32 1.72 -6.25 5.09
CA GLY A 32 1.16 -6.58 6.41
C GLY A 32 0.08 -5.61 6.89
N GLY A 33 -0.32 -4.64 6.07
CA GLY A 33 -1.46 -3.78 6.32
C GLY A 33 -2.79 -4.41 5.96
N SER A 34 -3.82 -3.59 5.97
CA SER A 34 -5.15 -3.86 5.46
C SER A 34 -5.81 -2.55 5.06
N LEU A 35 -7.01 -2.61 4.51
CA LEU A 35 -7.80 -1.44 4.10
C LEU A 35 -8.00 -0.41 5.22
N ILE A 36 -7.88 -0.81 6.49
CA ILE A 36 -7.95 0.10 7.64
C ILE A 36 -6.92 1.23 7.57
N GLN A 37 -5.78 1.02 6.86
CA GLN A 37 -4.79 2.08 6.68
C GLN A 37 -5.33 3.31 5.94
N TRP A 38 -6.45 3.18 5.28
CA TRP A 38 -7.11 4.25 4.53
C TRP A 38 -8.21 4.97 5.32
N SER A 39 -8.64 4.43 6.48
CA SER A 39 -9.75 5.00 7.25
C SER A 39 -9.60 6.51 7.55
N PRO A 40 -8.40 7.06 7.88
CA PRO A 40 -8.29 8.48 8.17
C PRO A 40 -8.53 9.41 6.97
N VAL A 41 -8.39 8.89 5.75
CA VAL A 41 -8.49 9.70 4.52
C VAL A 41 -9.72 9.34 3.67
N MET A 42 -10.49 8.30 4.04
CA MET A 42 -11.61 7.81 3.23
C MET A 42 -12.63 8.90 2.92
N ASP A 43 -13.13 9.60 3.94
CA ASP A 43 -14.17 10.64 3.75
C ASP A 43 -13.63 11.83 2.95
N LEU A 44 -12.35 12.20 3.15
CA LEU A 44 -11.70 13.28 2.40
C LEU A 44 -11.57 12.95 0.90
N LEU A 45 -11.27 11.68 0.59
CA LEU A 45 -11.15 11.22 -0.80
C LEU A 45 -12.52 10.98 -1.44
N ALA A 46 -13.46 10.42 -0.67
CA ALA A 46 -14.82 10.10 -1.11
C ALA A 46 -15.67 11.36 -1.40
N ALA A 47 -15.26 12.53 -0.90
CA ALA A 47 -15.88 13.80 -1.25
C ALA A 47 -15.72 14.17 -2.74
N GLU A 48 -14.74 13.60 -3.45
CA GLU A 48 -14.41 13.95 -4.84
C GLU A 48 -14.26 12.75 -5.77
N HIS A 49 -14.17 11.53 -5.23
CA HIS A 49 -13.90 10.31 -5.97
C HIS A 49 -14.79 9.16 -5.52
N GLU A 50 -15.05 8.25 -6.45
CA GLU A 50 -15.53 6.91 -6.10
C GLU A 50 -14.34 6.07 -5.62
N VAL A 51 -14.18 5.93 -4.31
CA VAL A 51 -13.03 5.31 -3.68
C VAL A 51 -13.29 3.84 -3.41
N VAL A 52 -12.38 2.97 -3.84
CA VAL A 52 -12.37 1.55 -3.51
C VAL A 52 -11.07 1.23 -2.76
N ALA A 53 -11.15 0.99 -1.46
CA ALA A 53 -10.03 0.50 -0.66
C ALA A 53 -10.12 -1.01 -0.52
N VAL A 54 -9.05 -1.74 -0.86
CA VAL A 54 -9.05 -3.20 -0.85
C VAL A 54 -8.04 -3.77 0.14
N ASP A 55 -8.36 -4.92 0.71
CA ASP A 55 -7.34 -5.81 1.25
C ASP A 55 -6.70 -6.57 0.09
N MET A 56 -5.40 -6.40 -0.13
CA MET A 56 -4.70 -7.14 -1.19
C MET A 56 -4.69 -8.64 -0.89
N PRO A 57 -4.59 -9.52 -1.91
CA PRO A 57 -4.60 -10.97 -1.71
C PRO A 57 -3.62 -11.45 -0.64
N GLY A 58 -4.12 -12.26 0.30
CA GLY A 58 -3.34 -12.79 1.43
C GLY A 58 -3.10 -11.80 2.58
N PHE A 59 -3.82 -10.67 2.58
CA PHE A 59 -3.81 -9.66 3.63
C PHE A 59 -5.23 -9.32 4.09
N GLY A 60 -5.35 -8.80 5.31
CA GLY A 60 -6.64 -8.45 5.89
C GLY A 60 -7.60 -9.63 5.90
N GLU A 61 -8.76 -9.46 5.26
CA GLU A 61 -9.81 -10.48 5.14
C GLU A 61 -9.92 -11.04 3.70
N SER A 62 -9.02 -10.64 2.80
CA SER A 62 -8.98 -11.16 1.43
C SER A 62 -8.35 -12.55 1.36
N PRO A 63 -8.82 -13.43 0.43
CA PRO A 63 -8.21 -14.71 0.17
C PRO A 63 -6.78 -14.54 -0.37
N GLU A 64 -5.98 -15.58 -0.27
CA GLU A 64 -4.66 -15.62 -0.90
C GLU A 64 -4.78 -15.70 -2.43
N LEU A 65 -3.68 -15.40 -3.12
CA LEU A 65 -3.58 -15.65 -4.56
C LEU A 65 -3.77 -17.14 -4.87
N PRO A 66 -4.19 -17.49 -6.09
CA PRO A 66 -4.26 -18.88 -6.51
C PRO A 66 -2.95 -19.63 -6.29
N SER A 67 -3.05 -20.93 -5.98
CA SER A 67 -1.87 -21.79 -5.77
C SER A 67 -0.86 -21.66 -6.91
N GLY A 68 0.43 -21.49 -6.54
CA GLY A 68 1.52 -21.31 -7.50
C GLY A 68 1.68 -19.89 -8.03
N VAL A 69 0.86 -18.92 -7.60
CA VAL A 69 1.03 -17.51 -7.93
C VAL A 69 1.66 -16.76 -6.77
N GLU A 70 2.89 -16.31 -6.97
CA GLU A 70 3.67 -15.61 -5.94
C GLU A 70 3.10 -14.19 -5.66
N PRO A 71 3.07 -13.72 -4.39
CA PRO A 71 2.60 -12.37 -4.03
C PRO A 71 3.63 -11.28 -4.35
N ARG A 72 4.09 -11.22 -5.61
CA ARG A 72 4.91 -10.14 -6.15
C ARG A 72 4.03 -8.94 -6.47
N ALA A 73 4.59 -7.73 -6.44
CA ALA A 73 3.86 -6.51 -6.77
C ALA A 73 3.11 -6.59 -8.11
N ALA A 74 3.70 -7.23 -9.13
CA ALA A 74 3.05 -7.40 -10.43
C ALA A 74 1.81 -8.32 -10.38
N ASN A 75 1.87 -9.43 -9.63
CA ASN A 75 0.74 -10.35 -9.49
C ASN A 75 -0.36 -9.77 -8.59
N LEU A 76 0.04 -9.03 -7.54
CA LEU A 76 -0.90 -8.27 -6.70
C LEU A 76 -1.61 -7.18 -7.51
N ALA A 77 -0.90 -6.52 -8.44
CA ALA A 77 -1.49 -5.54 -9.36
C ALA A 77 -2.51 -6.19 -10.29
N THR A 78 -2.18 -7.34 -10.90
CA THR A 78 -3.13 -8.09 -11.73
C THR A 78 -4.39 -8.43 -10.94
N ALA A 79 -4.25 -8.98 -9.73
CA ALA A 79 -5.39 -9.34 -8.90
C ALA A 79 -6.25 -8.13 -8.49
N ALA A 80 -5.62 -7.01 -8.16
CA ALA A 80 -6.33 -5.79 -7.81
C ALA A 80 -7.09 -5.19 -8.99
N LEU A 81 -6.51 -5.23 -10.20
CA LEU A 81 -7.16 -4.76 -11.43
C LEU A 81 -8.29 -5.69 -11.87
N ASP A 82 -8.09 -7.01 -11.84
CA ASP A 82 -9.13 -7.99 -12.15
C ASP A 82 -10.32 -7.86 -11.19
N PHE A 83 -10.04 -7.63 -9.91
CA PHE A 83 -11.08 -7.34 -8.91
C PHE A 83 -11.80 -6.03 -9.24
N TYR A 84 -11.06 -4.93 -9.49
CA TYR A 84 -11.66 -3.64 -9.86
C TYR A 84 -12.56 -3.77 -11.10
N ASP A 85 -12.10 -4.45 -12.14
CA ASP A 85 -12.88 -4.70 -13.36
C ASP A 85 -14.18 -5.48 -13.04
N SER A 86 -14.16 -6.37 -12.03
CA SER A 86 -15.33 -7.14 -11.62
C SER A 86 -16.41 -6.29 -10.90
N LEU A 87 -16.07 -5.10 -10.43
CA LEU A 87 -17.02 -4.19 -9.77
C LEU A 87 -17.91 -3.43 -10.77
N GLY A 88 -17.59 -3.49 -12.08
CA GLY A 88 -18.37 -2.80 -13.12
C GLY A 88 -18.29 -1.28 -13.03
N ILE A 89 -17.24 -0.72 -12.43
CA ILE A 89 -17.02 0.72 -12.36
C ILE A 89 -16.43 1.22 -13.68
N ASP A 90 -17.04 2.25 -14.26
CA ASP A 90 -16.60 2.79 -15.54
C ASP A 90 -15.23 3.48 -15.46
N GLY A 91 -14.39 3.20 -16.45
CA GLY A 91 -13.11 3.85 -16.62
C GLY A 91 -11.98 3.23 -15.81
N LYS A 92 -10.75 3.67 -16.12
CA LYS A 92 -9.56 3.22 -15.38
C LYS A 92 -9.41 4.01 -14.09
N PRO A 93 -9.17 3.37 -12.94
CA PRO A 93 -8.98 4.08 -11.68
C PRO A 93 -7.66 4.88 -11.68
N ALA A 94 -7.63 5.99 -10.98
CA ALA A 94 -6.39 6.41 -10.37
C ALA A 94 -6.04 5.40 -9.27
N VAL A 95 -4.76 5.06 -9.09
CA VAL A 95 -4.35 4.07 -8.10
C VAL A 95 -3.40 4.71 -7.10
N SER A 96 -3.77 4.70 -5.81
CA SER A 96 -2.86 5.11 -4.74
C SER A 96 -2.46 3.92 -3.90
N GLY A 97 -1.21 3.89 -3.44
CA GLY A 97 -0.72 2.80 -2.61
C GLY A 97 0.41 3.20 -1.68
N ILE A 98 0.51 2.50 -0.54
CA ILE A 98 1.55 2.72 0.47
C ILE A 98 2.58 1.59 0.38
N SER A 99 3.88 1.90 0.34
CA SER A 99 4.97 0.91 0.43
C SER A 99 4.88 -0.18 -0.66
N LEU A 100 4.60 -1.44 -0.28
CA LEU A 100 4.31 -2.52 -1.23
C LEU A 100 3.12 -2.15 -2.12
N GLY A 101 2.04 -1.59 -1.56
CA GLY A 101 0.91 -1.08 -2.32
C GLY A 101 1.31 0.04 -3.28
N GLY A 102 2.27 0.90 -2.92
CA GLY A 102 2.84 1.91 -3.80
C GLY A 102 3.58 1.32 -4.99
N TRP A 103 4.36 0.26 -4.77
CA TRP A 103 4.96 -0.50 -5.87
C TRP A 103 3.90 -1.20 -6.72
N THR A 104 2.92 -1.84 -6.07
CA THR A 104 1.78 -2.48 -6.75
C THR A 104 1.02 -1.47 -7.63
N ALA A 105 0.80 -0.22 -7.16
CA ALA A 105 0.17 0.83 -7.95
C ALA A 105 0.99 1.20 -9.21
N ILE A 106 2.31 1.21 -9.12
CA ILE A 106 3.20 1.40 -10.28
C ILE A 106 3.05 0.23 -11.27
N GLU A 107 2.94 -1.00 -10.78
CA GLU A 107 2.70 -2.18 -11.63
C GLU A 107 1.30 -2.16 -12.28
N CYS A 108 0.27 -1.61 -11.61
CA CYS A 108 -1.03 -1.35 -12.24
C CYS A 108 -0.88 -0.41 -13.46
N ALA A 109 -0.06 0.64 -13.34
CA ALA A 109 0.22 1.53 -14.46
C ALA A 109 1.04 0.85 -15.57
N ARG A 110 2.02 0.01 -15.20
CA ARG A 110 2.82 -0.78 -16.15
C ARG A 110 1.95 -1.73 -16.98
N GLN A 111 0.93 -2.32 -16.35
CA GLN A 111 -0.06 -3.17 -17.01
C GLN A 111 -1.14 -2.38 -17.79
N GLY A 112 -1.06 -1.04 -17.77
CA GLY A 112 -1.99 -0.15 -18.46
C GLY A 112 -3.35 -0.03 -17.78
N GLY A 113 -3.52 -0.51 -16.54
CA GLY A 113 -4.77 -0.51 -15.78
C GLY A 113 -5.03 0.73 -14.94
N ALA A 114 -4.09 1.69 -14.87
CA ALA A 114 -4.25 2.91 -14.09
C ALA A 114 -4.30 4.17 -14.97
N SER A 115 -5.13 5.15 -14.60
CA SER A 115 -5.20 6.49 -15.22
C SER A 115 -4.12 7.43 -14.66
N ALA A 116 -3.82 7.34 -13.37
CA ALA A 116 -2.75 8.03 -12.65
C ALA A 116 -2.28 7.16 -11.48
N VAL A 117 -1.07 7.41 -10.96
CA VAL A 117 -0.52 6.71 -9.79
C VAL A 117 -0.06 7.71 -8.74
N VAL A 118 -0.39 7.44 -7.47
CA VAL A 118 0.17 8.12 -6.31
C VAL A 118 0.78 7.08 -5.38
N ALA A 119 2.10 6.96 -5.41
CA ALA A 119 2.83 5.98 -4.62
C ALA A 119 3.40 6.65 -3.35
N LEU A 120 2.83 6.32 -2.19
CA LEU A 120 3.24 6.83 -0.90
C LEU A 120 4.33 5.93 -0.30
N CYS A 121 5.50 6.48 -0.01
CA CYS A 121 6.64 5.74 0.55
C CYS A 121 6.91 4.41 -0.17
N PRO A 122 6.92 4.37 -1.53
CA PRO A 122 6.90 3.12 -2.27
C PRO A 122 8.12 2.25 -1.99
N ALA A 123 7.90 0.95 -1.83
CA ALA A 123 8.96 -0.04 -1.80
C ALA A 123 9.63 -0.18 -3.18
N GLY A 124 10.81 -0.79 -3.23
CA GLY A 124 11.47 -1.13 -4.49
C GLY A 124 12.43 -0.08 -5.06
N PHE A 125 12.52 1.12 -4.45
CA PHE A 125 13.45 2.18 -4.88
C PHE A 125 14.79 2.18 -4.13
N TRP A 126 15.14 1.13 -3.44
CA TRP A 126 16.42 1.02 -2.73
C TRP A 126 17.61 0.81 -3.67
N ARG A 127 18.73 1.41 -3.35
CA ARG A 127 20.01 1.22 -4.09
C ARG A 127 20.60 -0.18 -3.86
N ARG A 128 20.47 -0.70 -2.64
CA ARG A 128 20.84 -2.07 -2.25
C ARG A 128 19.61 -2.66 -1.59
N SER A 129 19.30 -3.92 -1.91
CA SER A 129 18.23 -4.64 -1.22
C SER A 129 18.43 -4.48 0.29
N PRO A 130 17.36 -4.17 1.04
CA PRO A 130 17.46 -4.11 2.49
C PRO A 130 17.99 -5.46 2.97
N GLU A 131 19.13 -5.46 3.65
CA GLU A 131 19.65 -6.67 4.27
C GLU A 131 18.57 -7.28 5.15
N SER A 132 18.49 -8.61 5.12
CA SER A 132 17.43 -9.32 5.77
C SER A 132 17.45 -9.08 7.29
N SER A 133 16.70 -8.10 7.75
CA SER A 133 16.23 -8.09 9.14
C SER A 133 15.14 -9.17 9.36
N ASN A 134 15.09 -10.19 8.47
CA ASN A 134 14.08 -11.22 8.44
C ASN A 134 13.86 -11.87 9.82
N HIS A 135 14.96 -12.14 10.54
CA HIS A 135 14.85 -12.74 11.86
C HIS A 135 14.16 -11.83 12.88
N THR A 136 14.42 -10.52 12.85
CA THR A 136 13.81 -9.59 13.81
C THR A 136 12.32 -9.41 13.53
N VAL A 137 11.95 -9.23 12.26
CA VAL A 137 10.55 -9.07 11.85
C VAL A 137 9.76 -10.36 12.03
N ALA A 138 10.28 -11.49 11.57
CA ALA A 138 9.65 -12.80 11.77
C ALA A 138 9.52 -13.15 13.27
N ARG A 139 10.51 -12.77 14.08
CA ARG A 139 10.47 -12.94 15.54
C ARG A 139 9.41 -12.05 16.19
N ALA A 140 9.31 -10.78 15.76
CA ALA A 140 8.27 -9.86 16.22
C ALA A 140 6.87 -10.37 15.86
N ARG A 141 6.68 -10.88 14.65
CA ARG A 141 5.40 -11.47 14.22
C ARG A 141 5.04 -12.74 15.00
N ARG A 142 6.01 -13.65 15.18
CA ARG A 142 5.79 -14.85 16.01
C ARG A 142 5.45 -14.49 17.44
N GLY A 143 6.18 -13.55 18.04
CA GLY A 143 5.87 -13.02 19.37
C GLY A 143 4.48 -12.37 19.40
N GLY A 144 4.15 -11.55 18.41
CA GLY A 144 2.84 -10.90 18.29
C GLY A 144 1.69 -11.91 18.16
N ARG A 145 1.87 -13.00 17.41
CA ARG A 145 0.87 -14.08 17.33
C ARG A 145 0.64 -14.77 18.69
N ALA A 146 1.71 -15.06 19.42
CA ALA A 146 1.63 -15.69 20.75
C ALA A 146 0.98 -14.75 21.79
N VAL A 147 1.24 -13.46 21.70
CA VAL A 147 0.77 -12.46 22.68
C VAL A 147 -0.44 -11.65 22.18
N LYS A 148 -1.14 -12.14 21.17
CA LYS A 148 -2.30 -11.46 20.55
C LYS A 148 -3.33 -10.98 21.60
N ARG A 149 -3.54 -11.74 22.66
CA ARG A 149 -4.44 -11.37 23.77
C ARG A 149 -3.92 -10.17 24.59
N LEU A 150 -2.60 -9.87 24.51
CA LEU A 150 -1.96 -8.74 25.19
C LEU A 150 -1.95 -7.46 24.34
N PHE A 151 -2.41 -7.50 23.08
CA PHE A 151 -2.43 -6.30 22.24
C PHE A 151 -3.29 -5.20 22.85
N ARG A 152 -4.48 -5.55 23.32
CA ARG A 152 -5.42 -4.58 23.88
C ARG A 152 -4.81 -3.77 25.03
N PRO A 153 -4.23 -4.37 26.09
CA PRO A 153 -3.59 -3.58 27.14
C PRO A 153 -2.38 -2.79 26.65
N ILE A 154 -1.57 -3.29 25.71
CA ILE A 154 -0.44 -2.53 25.15
C ILE A 154 -0.96 -1.34 24.34
N MET A 155 -1.95 -1.55 23.49
CA MET A 155 -2.51 -0.50 22.61
C MET A 155 -3.39 0.50 23.38
N SER A 156 -3.83 0.19 24.61
CA SER A 156 -4.60 1.14 25.44
C SER A 156 -3.79 2.36 25.87
N THR A 157 -2.45 2.26 25.94
CA THR A 157 -1.58 3.36 26.36
C THR A 157 -0.87 4.03 25.18
N ALA A 158 -0.68 5.35 25.24
CA ALA A 158 0.05 6.12 24.23
C ALA A 158 1.51 5.59 24.08
N GLY A 159 2.19 5.29 25.18
CA GLY A 159 3.54 4.73 25.15
C GLY A 159 3.61 3.34 24.52
N GLY A 160 2.59 2.49 24.76
CA GLY A 160 2.46 1.17 24.13
C GLY A 160 2.28 1.27 22.62
N ARG A 161 1.39 2.16 22.15
CA ARG A 161 1.18 2.43 20.71
C ARG A 161 2.46 2.93 20.04
N ARG A 162 3.12 3.92 20.64
CA ARG A 162 4.38 4.45 20.13
C ARG A 162 5.46 3.36 20.02
N ARG A 163 5.61 2.52 21.04
CA ARG A 163 6.59 1.42 21.06
C ARG A 163 6.29 0.37 19.98
N ALA A 164 5.03 0.00 19.81
CA ALA A 164 4.62 -1.07 18.90
C ALA A 164 4.55 -0.63 17.44
N LEU A 165 4.04 0.58 17.16
CA LEU A 165 3.70 1.06 15.83
C LEU A 165 4.55 2.24 15.35
N GLY A 166 5.36 2.86 16.22
CA GLY A 166 6.12 4.08 15.91
C GLY A 166 7.15 3.95 14.78
N ARG A 167 7.48 2.72 14.36
CA ARG A 167 8.31 2.49 13.15
C ARG A 167 7.51 2.65 11.84
N PHE A 168 6.19 2.52 11.92
CA PHE A 168 5.30 2.60 10.77
C PHE A 168 4.60 3.96 10.72
N ILE A 169 4.11 4.44 11.86
CA ILE A 169 3.33 5.66 12.03
C ILE A 169 4.11 6.56 12.99
N TYR A 170 4.54 7.71 12.52
CA TYR A 170 5.42 8.60 13.31
C TYR A 170 4.76 9.09 14.59
N ARG A 171 3.45 9.40 14.53
CA ARG A 171 2.63 9.86 15.66
C ARG A 171 1.69 8.75 16.17
N ALA A 172 2.19 7.53 16.27
CA ALA A 172 1.39 6.35 16.65
C ALA A 172 0.67 6.48 18.01
N GLU A 173 1.18 7.34 18.91
CA GLU A 173 0.51 7.66 20.19
C GLU A 173 -0.85 8.35 20.03
N ARG A 174 -1.12 8.97 18.86
CA ARG A 174 -2.39 9.65 18.55
C ARG A 174 -3.50 8.71 18.09
N LEU A 175 -3.15 7.49 17.67
CA LEU A 175 -4.14 6.47 17.32
C LEU A 175 -5.09 6.20 18.49
N SER A 176 -6.33 5.91 18.21
CA SER A 176 -7.20 5.28 19.20
C SER A 176 -6.72 3.87 19.55
N PRO A 177 -7.01 3.35 20.73
CA PRO A 177 -6.68 1.96 21.08
C PRO A 177 -7.23 0.93 20.08
N GLY A 178 -8.43 1.16 19.56
CA GLY A 178 -9.09 0.27 18.60
C GLY A 178 -8.36 0.23 17.25
N GLU A 179 -7.99 1.39 16.70
CA GLU A 179 -7.21 1.48 15.46
C GLU A 179 -5.87 0.79 15.62
N ALA A 180 -5.16 1.07 16.70
CA ALA A 180 -3.85 0.48 16.97
C ALA A 180 -3.93 -1.06 17.10
N GLU A 181 -4.97 -1.58 17.76
CA GLU A 181 -5.23 -3.02 17.86
C GLU A 181 -5.52 -3.64 16.50
N ALA A 182 -6.36 -2.99 15.68
CA ALA A 182 -6.70 -3.47 14.35
C ALA A 182 -5.47 -3.50 13.41
N ILE A 183 -4.63 -2.47 13.44
CA ILE A 183 -3.37 -2.40 12.68
C ILE A 183 -2.43 -3.53 13.12
N ALA A 184 -2.22 -3.68 14.43
CA ALA A 184 -1.35 -4.73 14.97
C ALA A 184 -1.86 -6.12 14.62
N LYS A 185 -3.18 -6.34 14.69
CA LYS A 185 -3.82 -7.60 14.31
C LYS A 185 -3.58 -7.91 12.82
N ALA A 186 -3.86 -6.97 11.91
CA ALA A 186 -3.64 -7.15 10.48
C ALA A 186 -2.19 -7.58 10.19
N TYR A 187 -1.23 -6.86 10.78
CA TYR A 187 0.19 -7.15 10.62
C TYR A 187 0.59 -8.56 11.04
N VAL A 188 0.10 -9.07 12.17
CA VAL A 188 0.51 -10.39 12.68
C VAL A 188 -0.28 -11.56 12.08
N THR A 189 -1.45 -11.31 11.49
CA THR A 189 -2.31 -12.37 10.95
C THR A 189 -2.20 -12.56 9.45
N ALA A 190 -1.61 -11.62 8.70
CA ALA A 190 -1.50 -11.71 7.23
C ALA A 190 -0.77 -13.00 6.78
N PRO A 191 -1.42 -13.94 6.08
CA PRO A 191 -0.78 -15.20 5.67
C PRO A 191 0.32 -14.97 4.64
N ALA A 192 0.12 -14.10 3.66
CA ALA A 192 1.08 -13.84 2.58
C ALA A 192 2.32 -13.02 3.01
N TYR A 193 2.39 -12.54 4.26
CA TYR A 193 3.43 -11.59 4.68
C TYR A 193 4.86 -12.08 4.43
N GLU A 194 5.20 -13.29 4.87
CA GLU A 194 6.59 -13.77 4.84
C GLU A 194 7.09 -13.93 3.40
N GLU A 195 6.27 -14.50 2.54
CA GLU A 195 6.58 -14.68 1.13
C GLU A 195 6.64 -13.34 0.40
N ALA A 196 5.61 -12.50 0.53
CA ALA A 196 5.59 -11.17 -0.08
C ALA A 196 6.76 -10.29 0.39
N SER A 197 7.13 -10.37 1.68
CA SER A 197 8.28 -9.65 2.25
C SER A 197 9.60 -10.11 1.63
N THR A 198 9.77 -11.40 1.43
CA THR A 198 10.98 -11.98 0.80
C THR A 198 11.09 -11.53 -0.64
N LEU A 199 10.03 -11.66 -1.40
CA LEU A 199 9.97 -11.28 -2.82
C LEU A 199 10.13 -9.77 -3.02
N MET A 200 9.49 -8.96 -2.18
CA MET A 200 9.61 -7.50 -2.21
C MET A 200 11.06 -7.06 -2.00
N ARG A 201 11.78 -7.66 -1.05
CA ARG A 201 13.18 -7.31 -0.78
C ARG A 201 14.15 -7.78 -1.85
N ALA A 202 13.87 -8.92 -2.46
CA ALA A 202 14.68 -9.44 -3.57
C ALA A 202 14.51 -8.64 -4.86
N GLY A 203 13.37 -7.91 -4.99
CA GLY A 203 13.03 -7.15 -6.19
C GLY A 203 13.33 -5.65 -6.09
N ARG A 204 13.07 -4.97 -7.19
CA ARG A 204 13.15 -3.51 -7.35
C ARG A 204 12.06 -3.05 -8.30
N VAL A 205 11.65 -1.78 -8.17
CA VAL A 205 10.87 -1.13 -9.23
C VAL A 205 11.73 -1.06 -10.48
N GLU A 206 11.21 -1.61 -11.58
CA GLU A 206 11.86 -1.56 -12.87
C GLU A 206 11.80 -0.15 -13.47
N ASP A 207 12.52 0.05 -14.60
CA ASP A 207 12.54 1.34 -15.28
C ASP A 207 11.13 1.89 -15.55
N LEU A 208 10.92 3.12 -15.13
CA LEU A 208 9.66 3.84 -15.29
C LEU A 208 9.47 4.42 -16.71
N LYS A 209 10.51 4.41 -17.56
CA LYS A 209 10.47 5.05 -18.90
C LYS A 209 9.38 4.50 -19.79
N GLY A 210 9.09 3.20 -19.72
CA GLY A 210 8.03 2.54 -20.49
C GLY A 210 6.60 2.87 -20.06
N ILE A 211 6.40 3.40 -18.84
CA ILE A 211 5.09 3.71 -18.31
C ILE A 211 4.64 5.08 -18.80
N LYS A 212 3.49 5.15 -19.48
CA LYS A 212 2.90 6.41 -19.99
C LYS A 212 2.03 7.14 -18.98
N THR A 213 1.54 6.43 -17.99
CA THR A 213 0.68 6.94 -16.90
C THR A 213 1.45 7.95 -16.03
N PRO A 214 0.85 9.10 -15.65
CA PRO A 214 1.45 10.03 -14.69
C PRO A 214 1.67 9.35 -13.34
N ILE A 215 2.83 9.57 -12.74
CA ILE A 215 3.18 8.99 -11.43
C ILE A 215 3.58 10.13 -10.47
N THR A 216 3.04 10.11 -9.27
CA THR A 216 3.48 10.92 -8.14
C THR A 216 4.12 9.98 -7.12
N LEU A 217 5.40 10.22 -6.79
CA LEU A 217 6.12 9.54 -5.71
C LEU A 217 6.12 10.46 -4.50
N ALA A 218 5.52 10.05 -3.40
CA ALA A 218 5.49 10.83 -2.17
C ALA A 218 6.40 10.18 -1.11
N TRP A 219 7.29 10.98 -0.53
CA TRP A 219 8.32 10.53 0.42
C TRP A 219 8.08 11.13 1.80
N ALA A 220 7.90 10.30 2.82
CA ALA A 220 7.69 10.78 4.17
C ALA A 220 9.01 11.12 4.86
N GLU A 221 9.04 12.27 5.55
CA GLU A 221 10.22 12.82 6.23
C GLU A 221 10.79 11.85 7.26
N HIS A 222 9.93 11.20 8.03
CA HIS A 222 10.30 10.31 9.13
C HIS A 222 10.21 8.82 8.79
N ASP A 223 10.23 8.47 7.49
CA ASP A 223 10.25 7.06 7.07
C ASP A 223 11.56 6.39 7.44
N THR A 224 11.52 5.46 8.39
CA THR A 224 12.67 4.68 8.85
C THR A 224 12.77 3.29 8.20
N LEU A 225 11.72 2.86 7.48
CA LEU A 225 11.65 1.53 6.86
C LEU A 225 12.17 1.54 5.44
N VAL A 226 11.74 2.53 4.67
CA VAL A 226 12.20 2.75 3.31
C VAL A 226 12.96 4.06 3.32
N ARG A 227 14.26 4.00 3.55
CA ARG A 227 15.14 5.17 3.60
C ARG A 227 15.38 5.72 2.19
N ASN A 228 14.32 5.96 1.49
CA ASN A 228 14.36 6.53 0.17
C ASN A 228 14.47 8.04 0.30
N ARG A 229 15.61 8.56 -0.04
CA ARG A 229 15.72 9.98 -0.34
C ARG A 229 15.08 10.20 -1.71
N PRO A 230 14.50 11.39 -1.98
CA PRO A 230 14.04 11.73 -3.31
C PRO A 230 15.10 11.33 -4.35
N LEU A 231 14.65 10.67 -5.40
CA LEU A 231 15.54 10.30 -6.50
C LEU A 231 15.99 11.57 -7.22
N PRO A 232 17.19 11.64 -7.78
CA PRO A 232 17.58 12.77 -8.60
C PRO A 232 16.60 12.95 -9.77
N ASP A 233 16.00 14.11 -9.94
CA ASP A 233 14.98 14.37 -10.98
C ASP A 233 15.46 14.05 -12.39
N LYS A 234 16.77 14.24 -12.64
CA LYS A 234 17.42 13.92 -13.93
C LYS A 234 17.33 12.44 -14.33
N VAL A 235 17.06 11.52 -13.39
CA VAL A 235 16.93 10.08 -13.68
C VAL A 235 15.46 9.66 -13.83
N LEU A 236 14.52 10.56 -13.53
CA LEU A 236 13.10 10.29 -13.62
C LEU A 236 12.51 10.79 -14.94
N PRO A 237 11.56 10.06 -15.53
CA PRO A 237 10.79 10.56 -16.66
C PRO A 237 10.01 11.82 -16.27
N LYS A 238 9.82 12.78 -17.20
CA LYS A 238 9.12 14.06 -16.97
C LYS A 238 7.71 13.91 -16.37
N ARG A 239 7.07 12.79 -16.59
CA ARG A 239 5.73 12.47 -16.04
C ARG A 239 5.76 11.98 -14.60
N VAL A 240 6.94 11.73 -14.03
CA VAL A 240 7.11 11.35 -12.63
C VAL A 240 7.39 12.62 -11.83
N GLN A 241 6.53 12.90 -10.86
CA GLN A 241 6.69 14.00 -9.91
C GLN A 241 7.05 13.44 -8.55
N GLN A 242 7.85 14.17 -7.79
CA GLN A 242 8.14 13.85 -6.40
C GLN A 242 7.54 14.89 -5.47
N VAL A 243 7.04 14.42 -4.33
CA VAL A 243 6.43 15.25 -3.27
C VAL A 243 6.96 14.80 -1.92
N GLU A 244 7.25 15.72 -1.03
CA GLU A 244 7.58 15.41 0.37
C GLU A 244 6.32 15.43 1.24
N LEU A 245 6.29 14.56 2.26
CA LEU A 245 5.27 14.48 3.29
C LEU A 245 5.91 14.85 4.63
N PRO A 246 6.00 16.15 4.95
CA PRO A 246 6.60 16.60 6.20
C PRO A 246 5.81 16.11 7.41
N GLY A 247 6.53 15.77 8.49
CA GLY A 247 5.95 15.28 9.74
C GLY A 247 5.32 13.89 9.67
N CYS A 248 5.49 13.15 8.56
CA CYS A 248 4.90 11.84 8.35
C CYS A 248 5.93 10.71 8.44
N GLY A 249 5.47 9.53 8.90
CA GLY A 249 6.19 8.27 8.86
C GLY A 249 5.83 7.41 7.65
N HIS A 250 6.22 6.14 7.69
CA HIS A 250 6.06 5.19 6.57
C HIS A 250 4.61 4.94 6.13
N VAL A 251 3.66 4.95 7.07
CA VAL A 251 2.21 4.87 6.82
C VAL A 251 1.61 6.23 7.18
N PRO A 252 1.62 7.20 6.24
CA PRO A 252 1.43 8.61 6.57
C PRO A 252 -0.02 9.01 6.85
N THR A 253 -0.98 8.14 6.56
CA THR A 253 -2.42 8.43 6.62
C THR A 253 -2.92 8.83 8.01
N TRP A 254 -2.28 8.35 9.09
CA TRP A 254 -2.59 8.75 10.46
C TRP A 254 -1.77 9.92 10.98
N ASP A 255 -0.64 10.22 10.32
CA ASP A 255 0.22 11.32 10.75
C ASP A 255 -0.33 12.68 10.31
N ASP A 256 -0.74 12.79 9.05
CA ASP A 256 -1.39 13.97 8.48
C ASP A 256 -2.40 13.55 7.38
N PRO A 257 -3.64 13.19 7.76
CA PRO A 257 -4.66 12.77 6.81
C PRO A 257 -4.98 13.81 5.72
N GLU A 258 -5.02 15.08 6.10
CA GLU A 258 -5.35 16.17 5.17
C GLU A 258 -4.25 16.37 4.12
N LEU A 259 -2.98 16.36 4.53
CA LEU A 259 -1.85 16.44 3.60
C LEU A 259 -1.87 15.25 2.64
N VAL A 260 -2.05 14.03 3.17
CA VAL A 260 -2.06 12.80 2.38
C VAL A 260 -3.23 12.81 1.38
N ALA A 261 -4.44 13.20 1.81
CA ALA A 261 -5.59 13.31 0.92
C ALA A 261 -5.34 14.34 -0.19
N ARG A 262 -4.83 15.54 0.14
CA ARG A 262 -4.46 16.56 -0.88
C ARG A 262 -3.47 16.01 -1.91
N VAL A 263 -2.44 15.30 -1.48
CA VAL A 263 -1.43 14.72 -2.38
C VAL A 263 -2.05 13.65 -3.28
N ILE A 264 -2.92 12.79 -2.73
CA ILE A 264 -3.61 11.76 -3.51
C ILE A 264 -4.53 12.41 -4.54
N LEU A 265 -5.38 13.37 -4.13
CA LEU A 265 -6.32 14.05 -5.02
C LEU A 265 -5.59 14.83 -6.14
N ALA A 266 -4.53 15.55 -5.79
CA ALA A 266 -3.73 16.27 -6.78
C ALA A 266 -3.08 15.31 -7.79
N GLY A 267 -2.54 14.18 -7.32
CA GLY A 267 -1.91 13.17 -8.17
C GLY A 267 -2.92 12.42 -9.05
N ALA A 268 -4.10 12.10 -8.52
CA ALA A 268 -5.18 11.41 -9.24
C ALA A 268 -5.75 12.23 -10.42
N ARG A 269 -5.75 13.55 -10.31
CA ARG A 269 -6.22 14.47 -11.37
C ARG A 269 -5.20 14.68 -12.51
N ARG A 270 -3.98 14.18 -12.37
CA ARG A 270 -2.96 14.36 -13.41
C ARG A 270 -3.34 13.58 -14.67
N LYS A 271 -3.34 14.30 -15.80
CA LYS A 271 -3.60 13.73 -17.13
C LYS A 271 -2.28 13.44 -17.85
N ARG A 272 -2.35 12.55 -18.84
CA ARG A 272 -1.20 12.22 -19.71
C ARG A 272 -0.68 13.41 -20.48
#